data_2c694b05f1a2bccb63bca445db16f253
#
_entry.id   2c694b05f1a2bccb63bca445db16f253
#
_cell.length_a   1.000
_cell.length_b   1.000
_cell.length_c   1.000
_cell.angle_alpha   90.00
_cell.angle_beta   90.00
_cell.angle_gamma   90.00
#
_symmetry.space_group_name_H-M   'P 1'
#
loop_
_entity.id
_entity.type
_entity.pdbx_description
1 polymer ?
#
loop_
_entity_poly.entity_id
_entity_poly.type
_entity_poly.pdbx_seq_one_letter_code
_entity_poly.pdbx_strand_id
1 'polypeptide(L)'
;MTVATEEKVGIVTDYFKKIGVAGIRLDAGPLAVGDTIRIRGHTTDLTQPVESLQIEHRSVPRAERGSEVAVKVRERVRKHDEVLRVLG
;
A
#
# COMPACT_ATOMS: atom_id res chain seq x y z
N MET A 1 -19.56 -8.72 -17.94
CA MET A 1 -19.03 -9.01 -16.61
C MET A 1 -17.83 -8.12 -16.34
N THR A 2 -17.86 -7.40 -15.26
CA THR A 2 -16.78 -6.49 -14.93
C THR A 2 -15.78 -7.21 -14.03
N VAL A 3 -14.53 -7.22 -14.43
CA VAL A 3 -13.45 -7.77 -13.62
C VAL A 3 -12.66 -6.60 -13.04
N ALA A 4 -12.45 -6.61 -11.74
CA ALA A 4 -11.65 -5.58 -11.11
C ALA A 4 -10.22 -5.65 -11.66
N THR A 5 -9.71 -4.50 -12.11
CA THR A 5 -8.35 -4.40 -12.59
C THR A 5 -7.45 -4.00 -11.43
N GLU A 6 -6.36 -4.70 -11.28
CA GLU A 6 -5.37 -4.42 -10.27
C GLU A 6 -4.04 -4.11 -10.94
N GLU A 7 -3.35 -3.11 -10.42
CA GLU A 7 -2.06 -2.69 -10.95
C GLU A 7 -1.05 -2.70 -9.82
N LYS A 8 0.04 -3.44 -9.99
CA LYS A 8 1.09 -3.45 -8.99
C LYS A 8 1.70 -2.06 -8.86
N VAL A 9 1.81 -1.56 -7.65
CA VAL A 9 2.43 -0.26 -7.39
C VAL A 9 3.64 -0.37 -6.49
N GLY A 10 3.72 -1.41 -5.66
CA GLY A 10 4.84 -1.50 -4.74
C GLY A 10 4.94 -2.83 -4.02
N ILE A 11 5.80 -2.83 -3.03
CA ILE A 11 6.09 -3.99 -2.20
C ILE A 11 6.23 -3.54 -0.74
N VAL A 12 5.74 -4.37 0.18
CA VAL A 12 5.88 -4.10 1.60
C VAL A 12 7.34 -4.33 1.99
N THR A 13 7.94 -3.32 2.61
CA THR A 13 9.32 -3.39 3.10
C THR A 13 9.39 -3.54 4.61
N ASP A 14 8.35 -3.15 5.32
CA ASP A 14 8.32 -3.22 6.78
C ASP A 14 6.88 -3.25 7.29
N TYR A 15 6.73 -3.72 8.53
CA TYR A 15 5.45 -3.63 9.22
C TYR A 15 5.70 -3.24 10.67
N PHE A 16 5.11 -2.14 11.10
CA PHE A 16 5.25 -1.61 12.45
C PHE A 16 4.03 -1.97 13.27
N LYS A 17 4.13 -3.10 13.94
CA LYS A 17 3.01 -3.73 14.64
C LYS A 17 2.34 -2.82 15.66
N LYS A 18 3.11 -2.05 16.43
CA LYS A 18 2.56 -1.22 17.51
C LYS A 18 1.64 -0.12 17.01
N ILE A 19 1.90 0.39 15.83
CA ILE A 19 1.13 1.50 15.27
C ILE A 19 0.29 1.10 14.06
N GLY A 20 0.37 -0.17 13.65
CA GLY A 20 -0.42 -0.67 12.53
C GLY A 20 -0.10 -0.01 11.21
N VAL A 21 1.17 0.19 10.92
CA VAL A 21 1.63 0.89 9.73
C VAL A 21 2.53 -0.01 8.90
N ALA A 22 2.31 -0.03 7.60
CA ALA A 22 3.17 -0.73 6.65
C ALA A 22 4.11 0.25 5.97
N GLY A 23 5.39 -0.11 5.91
CA GLY A 23 6.34 0.57 5.04
C GLY A 23 6.24 -0.05 3.65
N ILE A 24 6.10 0.77 2.63
CA ILE A 24 5.91 0.32 1.26
C ILE A 24 6.87 1.08 0.35
N ARG A 25 7.58 0.36 -0.50
CA ARG A 25 8.36 0.96 -1.57
C ARG A 25 7.50 0.95 -2.83
N LEU A 26 7.29 2.12 -3.41
CA LEU A 26 6.54 2.26 -4.66
C LEU A 26 7.49 2.02 -5.83
N ASP A 27 7.73 0.77 -6.16
CA ASP A 27 8.70 0.42 -7.21
C ASP A 27 8.09 0.33 -8.62
N ALA A 28 6.78 0.41 -8.71
CA ALA A 28 6.10 0.20 -10.00
C ALA A 28 5.09 1.28 -10.37
N GLY A 29 4.63 2.10 -9.42
CA GLY A 29 3.65 3.12 -9.72
C GLY A 29 3.36 4.06 -8.57
N PRO A 30 2.55 5.10 -8.80
CA PRO A 30 2.18 6.06 -7.76
C PRO A 30 1.07 5.53 -6.87
N LEU A 31 0.89 6.21 -5.74
CA LEU A 31 -0.20 5.92 -4.81
C LEU A 31 -0.71 7.23 -4.22
N ALA A 32 -2.01 7.33 -4.00
CA ALA A 32 -2.64 8.52 -3.46
C ALA A 32 -3.65 8.17 -2.37
N VAL A 33 -3.87 9.11 -1.46
CA VAL A 33 -4.95 9.00 -0.48
C VAL A 33 -6.28 8.91 -1.25
N GLY A 34 -7.12 7.96 -0.84
CA GLY A 34 -8.38 7.69 -1.53
C GLY A 34 -8.32 6.53 -2.51
N ASP A 35 -7.13 6.13 -2.92
CA ASP A 35 -6.99 4.92 -3.73
C ASP A 35 -7.38 3.70 -2.88
N THR A 36 -7.85 2.66 -3.54
CA THR A 36 -8.05 1.37 -2.90
C THR A 36 -6.85 0.49 -3.21
N ILE A 37 -6.27 -0.10 -2.18
CA ILE A 37 -5.14 -1.00 -2.34
C ILE A 37 -5.49 -2.41 -1.88
N ARG A 38 -4.84 -3.37 -2.50
CA ARG A 38 -4.84 -4.75 -2.06
C ARG A 38 -3.41 -5.14 -1.74
N ILE A 39 -3.18 -5.67 -0.56
CA ILE A 39 -1.88 -6.20 -0.16
C ILE A 39 -2.01 -7.70 -0.16
N ARG A 40 -1.24 -8.36 -1.01
CA ARG A 40 -1.34 -9.79 -1.23
C ARG A 40 0.02 -10.46 -1.10
N GLY A 41 0.04 -11.53 -0.35
CA GLY A 41 1.23 -12.33 -0.18
C GLY A 41 0.87 -13.77 0.13
N HIS A 42 1.85 -14.54 0.58
CA HIS A 42 1.66 -15.94 0.87
C HIS A 42 0.56 -16.20 1.92
N THR A 43 0.52 -15.35 2.94
CA THR A 43 -0.48 -15.46 4.02
C THR A 43 -1.27 -14.18 4.21
N THR A 44 -1.13 -13.22 3.30
CA THR A 44 -1.76 -11.90 3.41
C THR A 44 -2.71 -11.70 2.24
N ASP A 45 -3.92 -11.24 2.53
CA ASP A 45 -4.84 -10.77 1.51
C ASP A 45 -5.76 -9.74 2.16
N LEU A 46 -5.42 -8.48 1.93
CA LEU A 46 -6.09 -7.34 2.57
C LEU A 46 -6.43 -6.31 1.51
N THR A 47 -7.69 -5.90 1.45
CA THR A 47 -8.14 -4.82 0.58
C THR A 47 -8.69 -3.69 1.44
N GLN A 48 -8.19 -2.49 1.25
CA GLN A 48 -8.62 -1.33 2.02
C GLN A 48 -8.37 -0.03 1.27
N PRO A 49 -9.06 1.05 1.63
CA PRO A 49 -8.70 2.36 1.10
C PRO A 49 -7.42 2.87 1.77
N VAL A 50 -6.69 3.71 1.05
CA VAL A 50 -5.55 4.44 1.60
C VAL A 50 -6.11 5.65 2.36
N GLU A 51 -6.12 5.56 3.67
CA GLU A 51 -6.64 6.62 4.53
C GLU A 51 -5.58 7.62 4.91
N SER A 52 -4.32 7.18 4.97
CA SER A 52 -3.19 8.04 5.28
C SER A 52 -1.97 7.60 4.49
N LEU A 53 -1.18 8.56 4.10
CA LEU A 53 0.03 8.32 3.33
C LEU A 53 1.10 9.28 3.85
N GLN A 54 2.25 8.75 4.23
CA GLN A 54 3.32 9.57 4.78
C GLN A 54 4.64 9.27 4.08
N ILE A 55 5.42 10.31 3.90
CA ILE A 55 6.81 10.23 3.46
C ILE A 55 7.64 10.97 4.51
N GLU A 56 8.61 10.27 5.10
CA GLU A 56 9.48 10.84 6.14
C GLU A 56 8.66 11.52 7.26
N HIS A 57 7.64 10.82 7.74
CA HIS A 57 6.74 11.28 8.82
C HIS A 57 5.87 12.49 8.46
N ARG A 58 5.80 12.85 7.19
CA ARG A 58 4.93 13.93 6.72
C ARG A 58 3.76 13.36 5.94
N SER A 59 2.57 13.81 6.27
CA SER A 59 1.38 13.42 5.51
C SER A 59 1.42 14.06 4.13
N VAL A 60 1.20 13.24 3.13
CA VAL A 60 1.17 13.70 1.73
C VAL A 60 -0.10 13.17 1.07
N PRO A 61 -0.67 13.91 0.10
CA PRO A 61 -1.85 13.42 -0.61
C PRO A 61 -1.51 12.39 -1.67
N ARG A 62 -0.28 12.37 -2.13
CA ARG A 62 0.15 11.50 -3.21
C ARG A 62 1.65 11.26 -3.13
N ALA A 63 2.07 10.07 -3.56
CA ALA A 63 3.47 9.71 -3.69
C ALA A 63 3.72 9.09 -5.06
N GLU A 64 4.85 9.41 -5.64
CA GLU A 64 5.21 8.94 -6.96
C GLU A 64 6.05 7.67 -6.91
N ARG A 65 6.15 7.00 -8.05
CA ARG A 65 7.04 5.85 -8.20
C ARG A 65 8.45 6.22 -7.74
N GLY A 66 9.07 5.31 -7.00
CA GLY A 66 10.40 5.52 -6.43
C GLY A 66 10.38 5.98 -4.98
N SER A 67 9.21 6.35 -4.46
CA SER A 67 9.08 6.80 -3.07
C SER A 67 8.96 5.63 -2.12
N GLU A 68 9.40 5.84 -0.89
CA GLU A 68 9.11 4.95 0.23
C GLU A 68 8.08 5.63 1.10
N VAL A 69 6.97 4.94 1.36
CA VAL A 69 5.82 5.52 2.05
C VAL A 69 5.41 4.66 3.25
N ALA A 70 4.71 5.28 4.17
CA ALA A 70 4.09 4.61 5.29
C ALA A 70 2.57 4.73 5.14
N VAL A 71 1.88 3.59 5.22
CA VAL A 71 0.43 3.52 5.07
C VAL A 71 -0.15 2.77 6.26
N LYS A 72 -1.16 3.36 6.88
CA LYS A 72 -1.87 2.69 7.95
C LYS A 72 -2.66 1.52 7.37
N VAL A 73 -2.49 0.35 7.96
CA VAL A 73 -3.16 -0.87 7.51
C VAL A 73 -4.05 -1.42 8.62
N ARG A 74 -5.15 -2.08 8.20
CA ARG A 74 -6.14 -2.61 9.12
C ARG A 74 -5.80 -3.98 9.66
N GLU A 75 -4.88 -4.68 8.98
CA GLU A 75 -4.47 -6.02 9.35
C GLU A 75 -2.96 -6.15 9.19
N ARG A 76 -2.42 -7.17 9.79
CA ARG A 76 -0.99 -7.45 9.68
C ARG A 76 -0.60 -7.76 8.23
N VAL A 77 0.50 -7.17 7.78
CA VAL A 77 1.12 -7.47 6.50
C VAL A 77 2.55 -7.96 6.74
N ARG A 78 3.17 -8.53 5.71
CA ARG A 78 4.51 -9.09 5.82
C ARG A 78 5.43 -8.48 4.79
N LYS A 79 6.71 -8.46 5.10
CA LYS A 79 7.74 -8.04 4.12
C LYS A 79 7.60 -8.87 2.85
N HIS A 80 7.80 -8.22 1.73
CA HIS A 80 7.73 -8.80 0.38
C HIS A 80 6.32 -9.05 -0.13
N ASP A 81 5.29 -8.71 0.63
CA ASP A 81 3.93 -8.75 0.12
C ASP A 81 3.78 -7.71 -1.01
N GLU A 82 3.01 -8.06 -2.03
CA GLU A 82 2.74 -7.16 -3.14
C GLU A 82 1.68 -6.15 -2.76
N VAL A 83 1.87 -4.91 -3.21
CA VAL A 83 0.87 -3.86 -3.06
C VAL A 83 0.31 -3.51 -4.43
N LEU A 84 -0.99 -3.68 -4.57
CA LEU A 84 -1.71 -3.48 -5.81
C LEU A 84 -2.71 -2.34 -5.63
N ARG A 85 -2.87 -1.51 -6.66
CA ARG A 85 -3.92 -0.51 -6.67
C ARG A 85 -5.11 -1.08 -7.43
N VAL A 86 -6.27 -1.02 -6.83
CA VAL A 86 -7.51 -1.51 -7.43
C VAL A 86 -8.12 -0.40 -8.27
N LEU A 87 -8.32 -0.64 -9.56
CA LEU A 87 -8.74 0.37 -10.52
C LEU A 87 -10.21 0.30 -10.89
N GLY A 88 -10.89 -0.72 -10.48
CA GLY A 88 -12.25 -0.81 -10.93
C GLY A 88 -13.21 -1.51 -10.03
#